data_57714c62fa823e39ff788f85a67401d1
#
_entry.id   57714c62fa823e39ff788f85a67401d1
#
_cell.length_a   1.000
_cell.length_b   1.000
_cell.length_c   1.000
_cell.angle_alpha   90.00
_cell.angle_beta   90.00
_cell.angle_gamma   90.00
#
_symmetry.space_group_name_H-M   'P 1'
#
loop_
_entity.id
_entity.type
_entity.pdbx_description
1 polymer ?
#
loop_
_entity_poly.entity_id
_entity_poly.type
_entity_poly.pdbx_seq_one_letter_code
_entity_poly.pdbx_strand_id
1 'polypeptide(L)'
;MPNWVFNHLTVKGDSKDIDVVKAQLNSPFSKEHTSWNPKTQTLDTSTTMYSNPVFAFWNIVRPDDLEAYHKTPEHTIGQPANEMFKGNDWYSWNIRNWGCKWDVAIADDNHFIDTSMDELKDGGVQYNFDTAWSPPSEAIEKLSSQHPNLTFKLYYEEEQGWGAEVEYINGEGKVILEYDDRCHECSEINSMDYCDECGCNVCLKCKMNREERACIHG
;
A
#
# COMPACT_ATOMS: atom_id res chain seq x y z
N MET A 1 -7.30 -9.42 -11.30
CA MET A 1 -6.84 -8.02 -11.08
C MET A 1 -6.57 -7.91 -9.59
N PRO A 2 -5.60 -7.15 -9.14
CA PRO A 2 -5.48 -6.87 -7.71
C PRO A 2 -6.64 -5.97 -7.27
N ASN A 3 -7.05 -6.08 -6.02
CA ASN A 3 -7.82 -5.03 -5.37
C ASN A 3 -6.89 -3.83 -5.19
N TRP A 4 -7.42 -2.64 -5.43
CA TRP A 4 -6.65 -1.41 -5.29
C TRP A 4 -6.96 -0.73 -3.96
N VAL A 5 -5.92 -0.15 -3.38
CA VAL A 5 -5.99 0.69 -2.18
C VAL A 5 -5.58 2.09 -2.59
N PHE A 6 -6.50 3.03 -2.45
CA PHE A 6 -6.29 4.46 -2.69
C PHE A 6 -5.61 5.08 -1.48
N ASN A 7 -4.47 5.74 -1.68
CA ASN A 7 -3.66 6.27 -0.59
C ASN A 7 -3.47 7.78 -0.74
N HIS A 8 -3.61 8.49 0.37
CA HIS A 8 -3.26 9.89 0.55
C HIS A 8 -2.26 10.02 1.68
N LEU A 9 -1.00 10.29 1.35
CA LEU A 9 0.05 10.50 2.32
C LEU A 9 0.31 11.99 2.49
N THR A 10 -0.05 12.54 3.64
CA THR A 10 0.24 13.93 4.01
C THR A 10 1.52 13.98 4.85
N VAL A 11 2.46 14.86 4.51
CA VAL A 11 3.69 15.11 5.26
C VAL A 11 3.69 16.54 5.78
N LYS A 12 3.90 16.71 7.09
CA LYS A 12 3.90 17.99 7.78
C LYS A 12 5.11 18.16 8.68
N GLY A 13 5.56 19.41 8.80
CA GLY A 13 6.69 19.82 9.64
C GLY A 13 7.40 21.05 9.11
N ASP A 14 8.69 21.21 9.42
CA ASP A 14 9.50 22.30 8.89
C ASP A 14 9.69 22.14 7.37
N SER A 15 9.59 23.25 6.63
CA SER A 15 9.68 23.23 5.17
C SER A 15 10.99 22.67 4.64
N LYS A 16 12.11 22.88 5.35
CA LYS A 16 13.41 22.33 4.93
C LYS A 16 13.46 20.82 5.06
N ASP A 17 12.85 20.26 6.12
CA ASP A 17 12.77 18.81 6.31
C ASP A 17 11.83 18.18 5.27
N ILE A 18 10.73 18.86 4.92
CA ILE A 18 9.83 18.46 3.84
C ILE A 18 10.57 18.44 2.50
N ASP A 19 11.38 19.46 2.20
CA ASP A 19 12.18 19.49 0.97
C ASP A 19 13.18 18.34 0.88
N VAL A 20 13.74 17.90 2.00
CA VAL A 20 14.61 16.71 2.06
C VAL A 20 13.82 15.44 1.70
N VAL A 21 12.63 15.26 2.26
CA VAL A 21 11.75 14.13 1.93
C VAL A 21 11.36 14.16 0.44
N LYS A 22 10.94 15.32 -0.08
CA LYS A 22 10.61 15.47 -1.50
C LYS A 22 11.78 15.06 -2.39
N ALA A 23 12.99 15.54 -2.09
CA ALA A 23 14.20 15.20 -2.83
C ALA A 23 14.53 13.71 -2.74
N GLN A 24 14.38 13.07 -1.57
CA GLN A 24 14.57 11.64 -1.41
C GLN A 24 13.58 10.85 -2.27
N LEU A 25 12.28 11.11 -2.12
CA LEU A 25 11.22 10.35 -2.78
C LEU A 25 11.26 10.48 -4.30
N ASN A 26 11.68 11.65 -4.81
CA ASN A 26 11.80 11.95 -6.23
C ASN A 26 13.21 11.68 -6.81
N SER A 27 14.11 11.06 -6.05
CA SER A 27 15.47 10.77 -6.55
C SER A 27 15.43 9.83 -7.75
N PRO A 28 16.11 10.15 -8.87
CA PRO A 28 16.16 9.29 -10.04
C PRO A 28 16.83 7.94 -9.74
N PHE A 29 16.35 6.89 -10.37
CA PHE A 29 16.99 5.57 -10.31
C PHE A 29 16.71 4.76 -11.56
N SER A 30 17.42 3.64 -11.71
CA SER A 30 17.11 2.60 -12.68
C SER A 30 16.88 1.26 -11.95
N LYS A 31 16.01 0.44 -12.51
CA LYS A 31 15.71 -0.87 -11.98
C LYS A 31 15.74 -1.93 -13.08
N GLU A 32 16.43 -3.03 -12.81
CA GLU A 32 16.39 -4.19 -13.68
C GLU A 32 15.12 -5.01 -13.41
N HIS A 33 14.52 -5.49 -14.47
CA HIS A 33 13.38 -6.39 -14.46
C HIS A 33 13.70 -7.63 -15.25
N THR A 34 13.33 -8.78 -14.72
CA THR A 34 13.40 -10.04 -15.45
C THR A 34 11.98 -10.47 -15.81
N SER A 35 11.78 -10.83 -17.06
CA SER A 35 10.52 -11.35 -17.57
C SER A 35 10.75 -12.66 -18.33
N TRP A 36 9.82 -13.62 -18.17
CA TRP A 36 9.86 -14.84 -18.94
C TRP A 36 9.48 -14.60 -20.40
N ASN A 37 10.37 -14.98 -21.32
CA ASN A 37 10.09 -14.94 -22.74
C ASN A 37 9.63 -16.32 -23.23
N PRO A 38 8.35 -16.51 -23.57
CA PRO A 38 7.82 -17.81 -23.97
C PRO A 38 8.34 -18.31 -25.32
N LYS A 39 8.87 -17.39 -26.16
CA LYS A 39 9.40 -17.74 -27.50
C LYS A 39 10.79 -18.36 -27.41
N THR A 40 11.65 -17.78 -26.54
CA THR A 40 13.05 -18.25 -26.35
C THR A 40 13.18 -19.21 -25.20
N GLN A 41 12.15 -19.32 -24.34
CA GLN A 41 12.18 -20.10 -23.09
C GLN A 41 13.33 -19.67 -22.17
N THR A 42 13.62 -18.37 -22.12
CA THR A 42 14.64 -17.75 -21.30
C THR A 42 14.07 -16.58 -20.50
N LEU A 43 14.81 -16.16 -19.49
CA LEU A 43 14.55 -14.88 -18.81
C LEU A 43 15.23 -13.75 -19.59
N ASP A 44 14.43 -12.81 -20.05
CA ASP A 44 14.94 -11.56 -20.62
C ASP A 44 15.09 -10.52 -19.51
N THR A 45 16.20 -9.81 -19.51
CA THR A 45 16.44 -8.68 -18.59
C THR A 45 16.27 -7.38 -19.33
N SER A 46 15.49 -6.47 -18.74
CA SER A 46 15.29 -5.11 -19.22
C SER A 46 15.55 -4.12 -18.09
N THR A 47 16.01 -2.91 -18.44
CA THR A 47 16.23 -1.83 -17.46
C THR A 47 15.21 -0.75 -17.69
N THR A 48 14.45 -0.42 -16.65
CA THR A 48 13.50 0.71 -16.65
C THR A 48 14.13 1.90 -15.96
N MET A 49 13.97 3.08 -16.54
CA MET A 49 14.44 4.35 -16.01
C MET A 49 13.31 5.10 -15.30
N TYR A 50 13.64 5.74 -14.19
CA TYR A 50 12.75 6.57 -13.38
C TYR A 50 13.44 7.92 -13.16
N SER A 51 13.34 8.81 -14.15
CA SER A 51 14.00 10.13 -14.10
C SER A 51 13.28 11.11 -13.18
N ASN A 52 11.96 10.96 -13.05
CA ASN A 52 11.11 11.75 -12.16
C ASN A 52 10.02 10.87 -11.55
N PRO A 53 10.37 10.01 -10.57
CA PRO A 53 9.45 9.01 -10.03
C PRO A 53 8.28 9.60 -9.22
N VAL A 54 8.29 10.90 -8.92
CA VAL A 54 7.37 11.63 -8.03
C VAL A 54 7.41 11.08 -6.61
N PHE A 55 7.11 9.80 -6.43
CA PHE A 55 7.17 9.04 -5.20
C PHE A 55 7.64 7.62 -5.51
N ALA A 56 8.57 7.09 -4.73
CA ALA A 56 9.06 5.72 -4.91
C ALA A 56 9.37 5.05 -3.56
N PHE A 57 8.80 3.86 -3.33
CA PHE A 57 9.20 3.02 -2.19
C PHE A 57 10.65 2.58 -2.31
N TRP A 58 11.15 2.41 -3.53
CA TRP A 58 12.55 2.13 -3.82
C TRP A 58 13.51 3.19 -3.28
N ASN A 59 13.06 4.43 -3.16
CA ASN A 59 13.84 5.52 -2.60
C ASN A 59 13.75 5.60 -1.06
N ILE A 60 12.89 4.81 -0.44
CA ILE A 60 12.77 4.68 1.02
C ILE A 60 13.64 3.52 1.51
N VAL A 61 13.43 2.34 0.93
CA VAL A 61 14.16 1.12 1.27
C VAL A 61 14.31 0.21 0.06
N ARG A 62 15.53 -0.32 -0.12
CA ARG A 62 15.91 -1.20 -1.24
C ARG A 62 16.39 -2.53 -0.70
N PRO A 63 16.26 -3.63 -1.46
CA PRO A 63 16.87 -4.90 -1.10
C PRO A 63 18.41 -4.80 -1.17
N ASP A 64 19.09 -5.36 -0.17
CA ASP A 64 20.54 -5.46 -0.16
C ASP A 64 21.04 -6.55 -1.13
N ASP A 65 20.26 -7.61 -1.30
CA ASP A 65 20.54 -8.74 -2.20
C ASP A 65 19.62 -8.66 -3.44
N LEU A 66 20.11 -7.96 -4.46
CA LEU A 66 19.39 -7.84 -5.74
C LEU A 66 19.30 -9.15 -6.51
N GLU A 67 20.26 -10.05 -6.36
CA GLU A 67 20.20 -11.37 -7.01
C GLU A 67 19.05 -12.21 -6.46
N ALA A 68 18.90 -12.26 -5.14
CA ALA A 68 17.76 -12.93 -4.52
C ALA A 68 16.42 -12.23 -4.86
N TYR A 69 16.40 -10.91 -4.87
CA TYR A 69 15.23 -10.13 -5.22
C TYR A 69 14.70 -10.42 -6.63
N HIS A 70 15.58 -10.63 -7.60
CA HIS A 70 15.20 -10.92 -8.99
C HIS A 70 14.82 -12.40 -9.25
N LYS A 71 14.94 -13.28 -8.26
CA LYS A 71 14.48 -14.66 -8.39
C LYS A 71 12.96 -14.72 -8.55
N THR A 72 12.52 -15.72 -9.30
CA THR A 72 11.08 -16.01 -9.43
C THR A 72 10.52 -16.39 -8.06
N PRO A 73 9.38 -15.80 -7.64
CA PRO A 73 8.74 -16.16 -6.38
C PRO A 73 8.42 -17.66 -6.31
N GLU A 74 8.89 -18.30 -5.29
CA GLU A 74 8.60 -19.72 -5.03
C GLU A 74 7.30 -19.85 -4.22
N HIS A 75 6.16 -19.59 -4.86
CA HIS A 75 4.86 -19.81 -4.22
C HIS A 75 4.38 -21.23 -4.47
N THR A 76 4.35 -22.02 -3.42
CA THR A 76 3.73 -23.33 -3.46
C THR A 76 2.26 -23.21 -3.05
N ILE A 77 1.35 -23.62 -3.92
CA ILE A 77 -0.09 -23.69 -3.59
C ILE A 77 -0.26 -24.57 -2.35
N GLY A 78 -0.91 -24.02 -1.31
CA GLY A 78 -1.18 -24.73 -0.06
C GLY A 78 -0.13 -24.51 1.05
N GLN A 79 0.81 -23.59 0.88
CA GLN A 79 1.67 -23.16 1.99
C GLN A 79 0.84 -22.50 3.11
N PRO A 80 1.16 -22.78 4.39
CA PRO A 80 0.54 -22.06 5.51
C PRO A 80 0.80 -20.54 5.40
N ALA A 81 -0.17 -19.73 5.80
CA ALA A 81 -0.06 -18.26 5.72
C ALA A 81 1.20 -17.70 6.43
N ASN A 82 1.65 -18.33 7.51
CA ASN A 82 2.86 -17.95 8.24
C ASN A 82 4.19 -18.30 7.52
N GLU A 83 4.14 -19.08 6.46
CA GLU A 83 5.28 -19.39 5.59
C GLU A 83 5.28 -18.55 4.30
N MET A 84 4.13 -17.94 3.97
CA MET A 84 4.05 -17.03 2.84
C MET A 84 4.94 -15.80 3.12
N PHE A 85 5.58 -15.28 2.07
CA PHE A 85 6.40 -14.06 2.12
C PHE A 85 7.70 -14.15 2.95
N LYS A 86 8.18 -15.34 3.32
CA LYS A 86 9.48 -15.52 3.96
C LYS A 86 10.67 -15.50 2.99
N GLY A 87 10.41 -15.65 1.70
CA GLY A 87 11.42 -15.60 0.64
C GLY A 87 12.09 -14.22 0.51
N ASN A 88 13.23 -14.18 -0.18
CA ASN A 88 13.90 -12.92 -0.53
C ASN A 88 13.66 -12.51 -1.99
N ASP A 89 12.75 -13.20 -2.69
CA ASP A 89 12.23 -12.79 -3.98
C ASP A 89 11.50 -11.46 -3.89
N TRP A 90 11.33 -10.77 -5.03
CA TRP A 90 10.76 -9.42 -5.10
C TRP A 90 9.37 -9.31 -4.44
N TYR A 91 8.53 -10.34 -4.60
CA TYR A 91 7.17 -10.29 -4.07
C TYR A 91 7.16 -10.38 -2.54
N SER A 92 7.84 -11.41 -2.01
CA SER A 92 7.96 -11.61 -0.56
C SER A 92 8.66 -10.44 0.12
N TRP A 93 9.71 -9.91 -0.54
CA TRP A 93 10.47 -8.79 -0.02
C TRP A 93 9.64 -7.50 0.00
N ASN A 94 8.91 -7.18 -1.08
CA ASN A 94 8.06 -5.99 -1.16
C ASN A 94 6.98 -6.00 -0.06
N ILE A 95 6.28 -7.12 0.12
CA ILE A 95 5.26 -7.24 1.16
C ILE A 95 5.84 -6.97 2.56
N ARG A 96 7.03 -7.50 2.87
CA ARG A 96 7.65 -7.30 4.19
C ARG A 96 8.25 -5.92 4.43
N ASN A 97 8.67 -5.23 3.36
CA ASN A 97 9.41 -3.97 3.50
C ASN A 97 8.64 -2.74 3.03
N TRP A 98 7.66 -2.93 2.14
CA TRP A 98 6.78 -1.86 1.69
C TRP A 98 5.34 -2.00 2.20
N GLY A 99 4.89 -3.21 2.53
CA GLY A 99 3.51 -3.53 2.89
C GLY A 99 2.62 -3.83 1.71
N CYS A 100 3.06 -3.58 0.48
CA CYS A 100 2.27 -3.76 -0.73
C CYS A 100 3.08 -4.44 -1.84
N LYS A 101 2.39 -4.86 -2.91
CA LYS A 101 2.98 -5.70 -3.94
C LYS A 101 3.98 -4.97 -4.84
N TRP A 102 3.67 -3.75 -5.28
CA TRP A 102 4.43 -3.00 -6.28
C TRP A 102 4.80 -1.60 -5.80
N ASP A 103 5.89 -1.07 -6.38
CA ASP A 103 6.22 0.34 -6.26
C ASP A 103 5.20 1.20 -7.02
N VAL A 104 5.08 2.45 -6.63
CA VAL A 104 4.17 3.46 -7.21
C VAL A 104 4.92 4.52 -8.01
N ALA A 105 6.21 4.31 -8.22
CA ALA A 105 7.08 5.22 -8.97
C ALA A 105 6.68 5.28 -10.45
N ILE A 106 6.62 6.49 -11.01
CA ILE A 106 6.37 6.71 -12.44
C ILE A 106 7.65 6.47 -13.21
N ALA A 107 7.65 5.44 -14.07
CA ALA A 107 8.74 5.18 -15.00
C ALA A 107 8.65 6.09 -16.24
N ASP A 108 9.79 6.36 -16.90
CA ASP A 108 9.85 7.25 -18.05
C ASP A 108 9.01 6.77 -19.25
N ASP A 109 8.80 5.45 -19.37
CA ASP A 109 8.00 4.79 -20.39
C ASP A 109 6.59 4.37 -19.93
N ASN A 110 6.21 4.70 -18.69
CA ASN A 110 4.93 4.30 -18.10
C ASN A 110 3.91 5.46 -18.16
N HIS A 111 2.74 5.15 -18.70
CA HIS A 111 1.62 6.08 -18.81
C HIS A 111 0.39 5.64 -18.00
N PHE A 112 0.53 4.61 -17.16
CA PHE A 112 -0.60 3.96 -16.48
C PHE A 112 -0.63 4.17 -14.95
N ILE A 113 0.47 4.64 -14.36
CA ILE A 113 0.54 4.92 -12.92
C ILE A 113 0.27 6.40 -12.71
N ASP A 114 -0.75 6.70 -11.91
CA ASP A 114 -1.18 8.05 -11.56
C ASP A 114 -0.74 8.37 -10.13
N THR A 115 0.58 8.61 -9.98
CA THR A 115 1.14 9.08 -8.71
C THR A 115 1.36 10.58 -8.80
N SER A 116 0.77 11.35 -7.88
CA SER A 116 0.83 12.80 -7.88
C SER A 116 1.30 13.37 -6.54
N MET A 117 1.73 14.61 -6.55
CA MET A 117 2.11 15.38 -5.36
C MET A 117 1.48 16.78 -5.44
N ASP A 118 0.83 17.18 -4.37
CA ASP A 118 0.24 18.49 -4.18
C ASP A 118 0.89 19.23 -3.01
N GLU A 119 1.21 20.51 -3.18
CA GLU A 119 1.61 21.36 -2.07
C GLU A 119 0.39 21.89 -1.34
N LEU A 120 0.37 21.74 -0.02
CA LEU A 120 -0.73 22.16 0.81
C LEU A 120 -0.60 23.64 1.21
N LYS A 121 -1.73 24.32 1.35
CA LYS A 121 -1.76 25.75 1.74
C LYS A 121 -1.14 26.03 3.12
N ASP A 122 -1.09 25.05 3.97
CA ASP A 122 -0.50 25.12 5.31
C ASP A 122 1.01 24.78 5.35
N GLY A 123 1.63 24.61 4.18
CA GLY A 123 3.06 24.35 4.03
C GLY A 123 3.46 22.87 4.04
N GLY A 124 2.50 21.94 4.11
CA GLY A 124 2.74 20.51 3.95
C GLY A 124 2.72 20.07 2.48
N VAL A 125 2.96 18.78 2.25
CA VAL A 125 2.76 18.14 0.95
C VAL A 125 1.87 16.92 1.10
N GLN A 126 1.11 16.60 0.04
CA GLN A 126 0.30 15.40 -0.05
C GLN A 126 0.68 14.62 -1.31
N TYR A 127 0.96 13.34 -1.12
CA TYR A 127 1.13 12.38 -2.22
C TYR A 127 -0.15 11.57 -2.35
N ASN A 128 -0.58 11.35 -3.61
CA ASN A 128 -1.73 10.52 -3.94
C ASN A 128 -1.25 9.40 -4.85
N PHE A 129 -1.55 8.15 -4.50
CA PHE A 129 -1.12 6.98 -5.26
C PHE A 129 -1.94 5.74 -4.88
N ASP A 130 -1.97 4.77 -5.79
CA ASP A 130 -2.70 3.53 -5.59
C ASP A 130 -1.74 2.36 -5.36
N THR A 131 -2.04 1.52 -4.38
CA THR A 131 -1.26 0.31 -4.08
C THR A 131 -2.08 -0.95 -4.29
N ALA A 132 -1.38 -2.02 -4.67
CA ALA A 132 -2.03 -3.30 -4.90
C ALA A 132 -2.15 -4.10 -3.60
N TRP A 133 -3.39 -4.42 -3.22
CA TRP A 133 -3.82 -5.36 -2.19
C TRP A 133 -3.79 -4.85 -0.74
N SER A 134 -2.88 -3.97 -0.41
CA SER A 134 -2.69 -3.44 0.94
C SER A 134 -2.06 -2.06 0.94
N PRO A 135 -2.26 -1.25 1.98
CA PRO A 135 -1.57 0.04 2.14
C PRO A 135 -0.07 -0.18 2.39
N PRO A 136 0.78 0.80 2.07
CA PRO A 136 2.23 0.69 2.18
C PRO A 136 2.74 1.00 3.59
N SER A 137 2.13 0.42 4.62
CA SER A 137 2.36 0.78 6.02
C SER A 137 3.82 0.65 6.44
N GLU A 138 4.51 -0.42 6.03
CA GLU A 138 5.91 -0.69 6.35
C GLU A 138 6.86 0.32 5.71
N ALA A 139 6.56 0.74 4.47
CA ALA A 139 7.35 1.78 3.81
C ALA A 139 7.17 3.14 4.51
N ILE A 140 5.95 3.51 4.91
CA ILE A 140 5.68 4.78 5.56
C ILE A 140 6.25 4.80 6.99
N GLU A 141 6.16 3.70 7.74
CA GLU A 141 6.83 3.53 9.03
C GLU A 141 8.34 3.78 8.89
N LYS A 142 8.96 3.13 7.88
CA LYS A 142 10.38 3.31 7.60
C LYS A 142 10.73 4.74 7.21
N LEU A 143 9.92 5.37 6.34
CA LEU A 143 10.12 6.77 5.94
C LEU A 143 10.03 7.70 7.16
N SER A 144 9.05 7.51 8.04
CA SER A 144 8.91 8.33 9.24
C SER A 144 10.07 8.16 10.22
N SER A 145 10.66 6.95 10.32
CA SER A 145 11.85 6.70 11.14
C SER A 145 13.10 7.41 10.60
N GLN A 146 13.19 7.60 9.28
CA GLN A 146 14.28 8.35 8.64
C GLN A 146 14.14 9.87 8.83
N HIS A 147 12.93 10.36 9.09
CA HIS A 147 12.61 11.79 9.24
C HIS A 147 11.83 12.05 10.54
N PRO A 148 12.49 11.88 11.73
CA PRO A 148 11.81 11.89 13.02
C PRO A 148 11.18 13.24 13.43
N ASN A 149 11.55 14.33 12.74
CA ASN A 149 11.01 15.68 12.97
C ASN A 149 9.71 15.96 12.19
N LEU A 150 9.31 15.02 11.32
CA LEU A 150 8.12 15.16 10.49
C LEU A 150 7.00 14.26 10.98
N THR A 151 5.76 14.69 10.70
CA THR A 151 4.57 13.89 10.89
C THR A 151 4.08 13.41 9.53
N PHE A 152 3.86 12.11 9.41
CA PHE A 152 3.32 11.45 8.23
C PHE A 152 1.94 10.93 8.57
N LYS A 153 0.94 11.31 7.78
CA LYS A 153 -0.43 10.87 7.96
C LYS A 153 -0.88 10.14 6.70
N LEU A 154 -1.07 8.85 6.81
CA LEU A 154 -1.53 7.98 5.73
C LEU A 154 -3.03 7.73 5.92
N TYR A 155 -3.84 8.28 5.02
CA TYR A 155 -5.21 7.84 4.82
C TYR A 155 -5.23 6.86 3.66
N TYR A 156 -5.93 5.75 3.83
CA TYR A 156 -6.14 4.79 2.76
C TYR A 156 -7.55 4.21 2.79
N GLU A 157 -8.03 3.87 1.59
CA GLU A 157 -9.32 3.25 1.36
C GLU A 157 -9.18 2.16 0.31
N GLU A 158 -9.65 0.96 0.60
CA GLU A 158 -9.67 -0.15 -0.32
C GLU A 158 -11.03 -0.21 -1.05
N GLU A 159 -11.03 -0.58 -2.32
CA GLU A 159 -12.22 -0.58 -3.18
C GLU A 159 -13.41 -1.42 -2.65
N GLN A 160 -13.19 -2.26 -1.65
CA GLN A 160 -14.24 -3.01 -0.95
C GLN A 160 -14.79 -2.30 0.30
N GLY A 161 -14.41 -1.03 0.55
CA GLY A 161 -15.00 -0.18 1.58
C GLY A 161 -14.41 -0.34 2.98
N TRP A 162 -13.15 -0.77 3.10
CA TRP A 162 -12.41 -0.69 4.36
C TRP A 162 -11.21 0.25 4.23
N GLY A 163 -10.83 0.86 5.34
CA GLY A 163 -9.74 1.80 5.34
C GLY A 163 -9.36 2.30 6.72
N ALA A 164 -8.33 3.14 6.75
CA ALA A 164 -7.93 3.79 7.99
C ALA A 164 -7.19 5.11 7.72
N GLU A 165 -7.05 5.90 8.77
CA GLU A 165 -6.09 6.99 8.88
C GLU A 165 -5.08 6.62 9.98
N VAL A 166 -3.80 6.59 9.60
CA VAL A 166 -2.69 6.26 10.51
C VAL A 166 -1.70 7.42 10.52
N GLU A 167 -1.36 7.88 11.71
CA GLU A 167 -0.31 8.88 11.92
C GLU A 167 0.99 8.21 12.32
N TYR A 168 2.09 8.52 11.60
CA TYR A 168 3.42 8.01 11.88
C TYR A 168 4.34 9.14 12.32
N ILE A 169 5.05 8.94 13.43
CA ILE A 169 6.06 9.85 13.96
C ILE A 169 7.25 8.99 14.41
N ASN A 170 8.45 9.28 13.89
CA ASN A 170 9.68 8.59 14.25
C ASN A 170 9.60 7.06 14.20
N GLY A 171 8.92 6.51 13.18
CA GLY A 171 8.76 5.08 12.98
C GLY A 171 7.64 4.42 13.80
N GLU A 172 6.89 5.19 14.58
CA GLU A 172 5.75 4.68 15.35
C GLU A 172 4.43 5.08 14.69
N GLY A 173 3.61 4.10 14.33
CA GLY A 173 2.29 4.27 13.75
C GLY A 173 1.19 4.25 14.80
N LYS A 174 0.28 5.23 14.76
CA LYS A 174 -0.92 5.31 15.58
C LYS A 174 -2.16 5.38 14.70
N VAL A 175 -3.05 4.42 14.82
CA VAL A 175 -4.36 4.45 14.15
C VAL A 175 -5.20 5.57 14.76
N ILE A 176 -5.63 6.51 13.92
CA ILE A 176 -6.48 7.65 14.28
C ILE A 176 -7.95 7.33 14.00
N LEU A 177 -8.19 6.67 12.85
CA LEU A 177 -9.50 6.23 12.42
C LEU A 177 -9.35 4.89 11.69
N GLU A 178 -10.27 3.99 11.93
CA GLU A 178 -10.41 2.73 11.18
C GLU A 178 -11.88 2.51 10.89
N TYR A 179 -12.20 2.05 9.70
CA TYR A 179 -13.57 1.74 9.30
C TYR A 179 -13.61 0.54 8.35
N ASP A 180 -14.72 -0.14 8.37
CA ASP A 180 -15.01 -1.26 7.48
C ASP A 180 -16.49 -1.23 7.14
N ASP A 181 -16.82 -0.76 5.94
CA ASP A 181 -18.20 -0.64 5.45
C ASP A 181 -18.74 -1.94 4.84
N ARG A 182 -17.96 -3.03 4.94
CA ARG A 182 -18.39 -4.33 4.47
C ARG A 182 -19.46 -4.94 5.38
N CYS A 183 -20.40 -5.62 4.77
CA CYS A 183 -21.36 -6.42 5.51
C CYS A 183 -20.67 -7.57 6.25
N HIS A 184 -20.85 -7.67 7.54
CA HIS A 184 -20.26 -8.73 8.37
C HIS A 184 -20.69 -10.16 7.98
N GLU A 185 -21.83 -10.31 7.27
CA GLU A 185 -22.33 -11.62 6.89
C GLU A 185 -21.92 -12.08 5.49
N CYS A 186 -21.93 -11.16 4.50
CA CYS A 186 -21.66 -11.52 3.12
C CYS A 186 -20.48 -10.79 2.51
N SER A 187 -19.85 -9.89 3.24
CA SER A 187 -18.73 -9.05 2.81
C SER A 187 -19.03 -8.17 1.57
N GLU A 188 -20.29 -8.05 1.16
CA GLU A 188 -20.66 -7.13 0.08
C GLU A 188 -20.64 -5.68 0.57
N ILE A 189 -20.12 -4.77 -0.28
CA ILE A 189 -20.19 -3.33 -0.10
C ILE A 189 -21.57 -2.88 -0.53
N ASN A 190 -22.33 -2.26 0.34
CA ASN A 190 -23.57 -1.61 -0.07
C ASN A 190 -24.16 -0.77 1.06
N SER A 191 -25.20 0.03 0.75
CA SER A 191 -25.96 0.84 1.67
C SER A 191 -26.14 0.14 3.02
N MET A 192 -25.21 0.40 3.91
CA MET A 192 -25.07 -0.30 5.16
C MET A 192 -26.12 0.16 6.14
N ASP A 193 -26.71 -0.83 6.79
CA ASP A 193 -27.49 -0.63 8.00
C ASP A 193 -26.73 -1.24 9.17
N TYR A 194 -27.04 -0.85 10.38
CA TYR A 194 -26.42 -1.40 11.59
C TYR A 194 -27.33 -2.44 12.20
N CYS A 195 -26.72 -3.47 12.76
CA CYS A 195 -27.42 -4.38 13.64
C CYS A 195 -27.63 -3.71 15.00
N ASP A 196 -28.88 -3.51 15.41
CA ASP A 196 -29.23 -2.82 16.66
C ASP A 196 -28.73 -3.55 17.93
N GLU A 197 -28.44 -4.87 17.81
CA GLU A 197 -28.00 -5.69 18.94
C GLU A 197 -26.47 -5.66 19.14
N CYS A 198 -25.68 -5.71 18.06
CA CYS A 198 -24.22 -5.80 18.15
C CYS A 198 -23.46 -4.62 17.52
N GLY A 199 -24.15 -3.69 16.83
CA GLY A 199 -23.55 -2.54 16.16
C GLY A 199 -22.75 -2.89 14.89
N CYS A 200 -22.77 -4.14 14.42
CA CYS A 200 -22.06 -4.54 13.23
C CYS A 200 -22.76 -4.04 11.95
N ASN A 201 -21.99 -3.72 10.93
CA ASN A 201 -22.49 -3.35 9.61
C ASN A 201 -23.18 -4.56 8.95
N VAL A 202 -24.40 -4.36 8.46
CA VAL A 202 -25.21 -5.40 7.79
C VAL A 202 -25.88 -4.81 6.57
N CYS A 203 -25.75 -5.46 5.40
CA CYS A 203 -26.47 -5.02 4.22
C CYS A 203 -27.97 -5.32 4.35
N LEU A 204 -28.81 -4.55 3.62
CA LEU A 204 -30.27 -4.70 3.64
C LEU A 204 -30.71 -6.14 3.38
N LYS A 205 -30.05 -6.85 2.44
CA LYS A 205 -30.38 -8.24 2.12
C LYS A 205 -30.15 -9.19 3.28
N CYS A 206 -29.04 -9.04 4.01
CA CYS A 206 -28.74 -9.85 5.17
C CYS A 206 -29.65 -9.46 6.35
N LYS A 207 -29.92 -8.17 6.52
CA LYS A 207 -30.84 -7.68 7.56
C LYS A 207 -32.26 -8.22 7.34
N MET A 208 -32.79 -8.18 6.14
CA MET A 208 -34.12 -8.75 5.82
C MET A 208 -34.18 -10.27 6.05
N ASN A 209 -33.07 -10.98 5.81
CA ASN A 209 -32.98 -12.40 6.08
C ASN A 209 -32.88 -12.74 7.58
N ARG A 210 -32.63 -11.72 8.44
CA ARG A 210 -32.49 -11.86 9.89
C ARG A 210 -33.80 -11.67 10.66
N GLU A 211 -34.86 -11.12 10.06
CA GLU A 211 -36.11 -10.80 10.78
C GLU A 211 -36.70 -11.98 11.58
N GLU A 212 -36.15 -13.21 11.40
CA GLU A 212 -36.53 -14.41 12.16
C GLU A 212 -35.37 -15.00 13.01
N ARG A 213 -34.18 -14.36 13.10
CA ARG A 213 -33.01 -14.94 13.79
C ARG A 213 -32.38 -13.92 14.74
N ALA A 214 -31.98 -14.39 15.94
CA ALA A 214 -31.19 -13.60 16.87
C ALA A 214 -29.80 -13.23 16.26
N CYS A 215 -29.21 -12.12 16.69
CA CYS A 215 -27.87 -11.70 16.29
C CYS A 215 -26.84 -12.80 16.58
N ILE A 216 -26.06 -13.17 15.56
CA ILE A 216 -25.02 -14.22 15.67
C ILE A 216 -23.65 -13.69 16.09
N HIS A 217 -23.53 -12.37 16.32
CA HIS A 217 -22.27 -11.67 16.66
C HIS A 217 -22.23 -11.22 18.13
N GLY A 218 -23.11 -11.74 18.97
CA GLY A 218 -23.14 -11.48 20.43
C GLY A 218 -22.21 -12.40 21.21
#